data_dcdb4c4869d0ff99204858bcb191ef8d
#
_entry.id   dcdb4c4869d0ff99204858bcb191ef8d
#
_cell.length_a   1.000
_cell.length_b   1.000
_cell.length_c   1.000
_cell.angle_alpha   90.00
_cell.angle_beta   90.00
_cell.angle_gamma   90.00
#
_symmetry.space_group_name_H-M   'P 1'
#
loop_
_entity.id
_entity.type
_entity.pdbx_description
1 polymer ?
#
loop_
_entity_poly.entity_id
_entity_poly.type
_entity_poly.pdbx_seq_one_letter_code
_entity_poly.pdbx_strand_id
1 'polypeptide(L)'
;MPLSHFYQGDNMKITAKFGGTSLATAKAIDNAAKIVASDSARRYVTVSAPGKRSPDDIKITDLLYSAYESGDFDAVFERFYDIAHELRIRTDLSAEYKKIKDAMRVPCGRDFIASRGEYLCAGIFADYMDFPFIDAADVIFFDDDGNTDYIRTRRRLGEVLEKVQNAVIPGFYGVGTDGAVHTFSRGGSDITGALVAASSESDIYENWTDVDGVLSADPKTIDNPAFLDIITYSELKYLSAFGASVLHEDALLPV
;
A
#
# COMPACT_ATOMS: atom_id res chain seq x y z
N MET A 1 0.87 -0.57 -25.37
CA MET A 1 2.15 -1.33 -25.24
C MET A 1 2.69 -1.05 -23.87
N PRO A 2 3.07 -2.02 -23.05
CA PRO A 2 3.66 -1.74 -21.75
C PRO A 2 5.00 -1.01 -21.93
N LEU A 3 5.22 0.04 -21.15
CA LEU A 3 6.44 0.87 -21.16
C LEU A 3 7.73 0.07 -20.88
N SER A 4 7.60 -1.15 -20.33
CA SER A 4 8.71 -2.08 -20.08
C SER A 4 9.56 -2.44 -21.31
N HIS A 5 9.07 -2.17 -22.52
CA HIS A 5 9.86 -2.40 -23.76
C HIS A 5 10.91 -1.31 -24.04
N PHE A 6 10.87 -0.18 -23.31
CA PHE A 6 11.83 0.92 -23.53
C PHE A 6 13.05 0.88 -22.60
N TYR A 7 13.01 0.07 -21.55
CA TYR A 7 14.07 -0.04 -20.55
C TYR A 7 14.45 -1.51 -20.35
N GLN A 8 15.28 -2.06 -21.21
CA GLN A 8 15.93 -3.36 -21.00
C GLN A 8 17.37 -3.12 -20.49
N GLY A 9 17.50 -3.03 -19.16
CA GLY A 9 18.78 -3.10 -18.47
C GLY A 9 18.76 -4.29 -17.50
N ASP A 10 19.82 -5.10 -17.47
CA ASP A 10 19.94 -6.31 -16.62
C ASP A 10 19.81 -6.03 -15.10
N ASN A 11 19.56 -4.79 -14.69
CA ASN A 11 19.49 -4.37 -13.29
C ASN A 11 18.31 -3.44 -12.97
N MET A 12 17.28 -3.39 -13.82
CA MET A 12 16.11 -2.54 -13.59
C MET A 12 15.39 -2.93 -12.29
N LYS A 13 14.98 -1.93 -11.51
CA LYS A 13 14.20 -2.08 -10.29
C LYS A 13 12.83 -1.39 -10.45
N ILE A 14 11.78 -2.10 -10.14
CA ILE A 14 10.41 -1.61 -10.14
C ILE A 14 9.84 -1.72 -8.73
N THR A 15 9.25 -0.64 -8.25
CA THR A 15 8.37 -0.65 -7.08
C THR A 15 6.92 -0.68 -7.56
N ALA A 16 6.17 -1.70 -7.17
CA ALA A 16 4.75 -1.84 -7.51
C ALA A 16 3.87 -1.59 -6.28
N LYS A 17 2.88 -0.70 -6.40
CA LYS A 17 1.87 -0.47 -5.37
C LYS A 17 0.52 -0.99 -5.83
N PHE A 18 -0.18 -1.70 -4.97
CA PHE A 18 -1.53 -2.22 -5.24
C PHE A 18 -2.56 -1.53 -4.34
N GLY A 19 -3.62 -1.00 -4.98
CA GLY A 19 -4.76 -0.39 -4.30
C GLY A 19 -5.69 -1.44 -3.67
N GLY A 20 -6.57 -1.00 -2.78
CA GLY A 20 -7.44 -1.90 -2.01
C GLY A 20 -8.34 -2.78 -2.87
N THR A 21 -8.87 -2.27 -3.99
CA THR A 21 -9.72 -3.04 -4.92
C THR A 21 -8.95 -4.21 -5.53
N SER A 22 -7.66 -4.00 -5.84
CA SER A 22 -6.77 -5.04 -6.37
C SER A 22 -6.39 -6.10 -5.33
N LEU A 23 -6.80 -5.95 -4.06
CA LEU A 23 -6.47 -6.82 -2.92
C LEU A 23 -7.72 -7.28 -2.15
N ALA A 24 -8.93 -7.00 -2.68
CA ALA A 24 -10.19 -7.17 -1.96
C ALA A 24 -10.55 -8.63 -1.62
N THR A 25 -10.01 -9.60 -2.36
CA THR A 25 -10.28 -11.03 -2.22
C THR A 25 -9.01 -11.85 -2.46
N ALA A 26 -9.03 -13.12 -2.07
CA ALA A 26 -7.95 -14.06 -2.37
C ALA A 26 -7.61 -14.12 -3.88
N LYS A 27 -8.64 -14.14 -4.75
CA LYS A 27 -8.47 -14.09 -6.21
C LYS A 27 -7.80 -12.80 -6.69
N ALA A 28 -8.14 -11.66 -6.09
CA ALA A 28 -7.54 -10.38 -6.43
C ALA A 28 -6.06 -10.35 -6.01
N ILE A 29 -5.75 -10.86 -4.82
CA ILE A 29 -4.36 -11.01 -4.33
C ILE A 29 -3.56 -11.96 -5.22
N ASP A 30 -4.11 -13.10 -5.63
CA ASP A 30 -3.48 -14.03 -6.57
C ASP A 30 -3.17 -13.36 -7.92
N ASN A 31 -4.10 -12.54 -8.44
CA ASN A 31 -3.86 -11.76 -9.65
C ASN A 31 -2.73 -10.74 -9.47
N ALA A 32 -2.73 -10.00 -8.35
CA ALA A 32 -1.66 -9.05 -8.04
C ALA A 32 -0.30 -9.76 -7.91
N ALA A 33 -0.26 -10.92 -7.26
CA ALA A 33 0.93 -11.75 -7.15
C ALA A 33 1.44 -12.24 -8.53
N LYS A 34 0.54 -12.63 -9.43
CA LYS A 34 0.89 -12.99 -10.82
C LYS A 34 1.48 -11.80 -11.59
N ILE A 35 0.95 -10.60 -11.38
CA ILE A 35 1.52 -9.37 -11.95
C ILE A 35 2.94 -9.16 -11.45
N VAL A 36 3.18 -9.27 -10.14
CA VAL A 36 4.54 -9.15 -9.57
C VAL A 36 5.46 -10.22 -10.15
N ALA A 37 5.04 -11.48 -10.17
CA ALA A 37 5.83 -12.60 -10.65
C ALA A 37 6.11 -12.57 -12.17
N SER A 38 5.31 -11.83 -12.96
CA SER A 38 5.48 -11.75 -14.42
C SER A 38 6.69 -10.91 -14.86
N ASP A 39 7.30 -10.15 -13.94
CA ASP A 39 8.52 -9.38 -14.20
C ASP A 39 9.41 -9.37 -12.94
N SER A 40 10.57 -9.97 -13.03
CA SER A 40 11.55 -10.06 -11.93
C SER A 40 12.12 -8.71 -11.50
N ALA A 41 11.93 -7.65 -12.28
CA ALA A 41 12.27 -6.29 -11.90
C ALA A 41 11.34 -5.70 -10.83
N ARG A 42 10.11 -6.24 -10.66
CA ARG A 42 9.18 -5.86 -9.57
C ARG A 42 9.62 -6.43 -8.24
N ARG A 43 10.60 -5.77 -7.66
CA ARG A 43 11.26 -6.23 -6.42
C ARG A 43 10.55 -5.79 -5.15
N TYR A 44 10.00 -4.58 -5.15
CA TYR A 44 9.40 -3.99 -3.95
C TYR A 44 7.91 -3.77 -4.17
N VAL A 45 7.13 -4.26 -3.22
CA VAL A 45 5.66 -4.23 -3.32
C VAL A 45 5.09 -3.46 -2.14
N THR A 46 4.24 -2.48 -2.41
CA THR A 46 3.45 -1.79 -1.38
C THR A 46 1.98 -2.16 -1.54
N VAL A 47 1.32 -2.51 -0.46
CA VAL A 47 -0.08 -2.92 -0.47
C VAL A 47 -0.94 -2.05 0.43
N SER A 48 -2.17 -1.81 -0.01
CA SER A 48 -3.23 -1.21 0.80
C SER A 48 -4.00 -2.29 1.56
N ALA A 49 -4.83 -1.87 2.52
CA ALA A 49 -5.83 -2.77 3.10
C ALA A 49 -6.80 -3.28 2.00
N PRO A 50 -7.36 -4.49 2.15
CA PRO A 50 -8.33 -5.02 1.21
C PRO A 50 -9.53 -4.09 1.03
N GLY A 51 -9.89 -3.81 -0.22
CA GLY A 51 -11.06 -3.03 -0.59
C GLY A 51 -12.38 -3.78 -0.36
N LYS A 52 -13.48 -3.23 -0.86
CA LYS A 52 -14.78 -3.90 -0.85
C LYS A 52 -14.80 -5.09 -1.81
N ARG A 53 -15.42 -6.20 -1.40
CA ARG A 53 -15.64 -7.39 -2.24
C ARG A 53 -16.82 -7.21 -3.22
N SER A 54 -17.78 -6.33 -2.83
CA SER A 54 -18.95 -5.96 -3.61
C SER A 54 -19.39 -4.52 -3.26
N PRO A 55 -20.27 -3.89 -4.03
CA PRO A 55 -20.80 -2.55 -3.70
C PRO A 55 -21.40 -2.44 -2.30
N ASP A 56 -22.05 -3.50 -1.83
CA ASP A 56 -22.74 -3.54 -0.53
C ASP A 56 -21.83 -3.96 0.62
N ASP A 57 -20.55 -4.29 0.35
CA ASP A 57 -19.61 -4.72 1.38
C ASP A 57 -19.11 -3.54 2.22
N ILE A 58 -18.71 -3.83 3.46
CA ILE A 58 -18.09 -2.85 4.35
C ILE A 58 -16.58 -2.82 4.09
N LYS A 59 -16.00 -1.64 4.00
CA LYS A 59 -14.54 -1.50 3.88
C LYS A 59 -13.83 -2.02 5.14
N ILE A 60 -12.66 -2.60 4.95
CA ILE A 60 -11.81 -3.03 6.09
C ILE A 60 -11.51 -1.87 7.02
N THR A 61 -11.24 -0.68 6.49
CA THR A 61 -10.99 0.52 7.31
C THR A 61 -12.17 0.90 8.19
N ASP A 62 -13.40 0.75 7.70
CA ASP A 62 -14.61 1.04 8.47
C ASP A 62 -14.82 -0.03 9.57
N LEU A 63 -14.55 -1.30 9.27
CA LEU A 63 -14.54 -2.38 10.27
C LEU A 63 -13.47 -2.15 11.36
N LEU A 64 -12.29 -1.67 10.98
CA LEU A 64 -11.21 -1.35 11.92
C LEU A 64 -11.59 -0.19 12.86
N TYR A 65 -12.23 0.86 12.34
CA TYR A 65 -12.74 1.94 13.17
C TYR A 65 -13.86 1.48 14.11
N SER A 66 -14.77 0.64 13.64
CA SER A 66 -15.79 0.01 14.48
C SER A 66 -15.16 -0.88 15.56
N ALA A 67 -14.12 -1.62 15.21
CA ALA A 67 -13.37 -2.46 16.16
C ALA A 67 -12.66 -1.62 17.23
N TYR A 68 -12.13 -0.45 16.88
CA TYR A 68 -11.55 0.49 17.83
C TYR A 68 -12.58 0.98 18.86
N GLU A 69 -13.79 1.29 18.41
CA GLU A 69 -14.87 1.79 19.27
C GLU A 69 -15.50 0.68 20.15
N SER A 70 -15.69 -0.51 19.59
CA SER A 70 -16.37 -1.63 20.26
C SER A 70 -15.43 -2.52 21.07
N GLY A 71 -14.14 -2.53 20.78
CA GLY A 71 -13.18 -3.51 21.28
C GLY A 71 -13.29 -4.89 20.60
N ASP A 72 -14.14 -5.02 19.56
CA ASP A 72 -14.36 -6.26 18.83
C ASP A 72 -13.68 -6.24 17.46
N PHE A 73 -12.66 -7.07 17.31
CA PHE A 73 -11.85 -7.21 16.09
C PHE A 73 -12.25 -8.44 15.26
N ASP A 74 -13.26 -9.20 15.67
CA ASP A 74 -13.54 -10.52 15.11
C ASP A 74 -13.96 -10.44 13.63
N ALA A 75 -14.79 -9.48 13.26
CA ALA A 75 -15.22 -9.30 11.86
C ALA A 75 -14.05 -8.95 10.91
N VAL A 76 -13.06 -8.19 11.40
CA VAL A 76 -11.83 -7.90 10.64
C VAL A 76 -11.02 -9.18 10.47
N PHE A 77 -10.85 -9.93 11.56
CA PHE A 77 -10.07 -11.16 11.56
C PHE A 77 -10.68 -12.23 10.63
N GLU A 78 -12.00 -12.47 10.70
CA GLU A 78 -12.70 -13.40 9.84
C GLU A 78 -12.42 -13.11 8.36
N ARG A 79 -12.45 -11.84 7.97
CA ARG A 79 -12.20 -11.45 6.59
C ARG A 79 -10.76 -11.75 6.13
N PHE A 80 -9.78 -11.51 6.97
CA PHE A 80 -8.38 -11.88 6.67
C PHE A 80 -8.16 -13.39 6.73
N TYR A 81 -8.85 -14.08 7.64
CA TYR A 81 -8.81 -15.52 7.73
C TYR A 81 -9.34 -16.19 6.46
N ASP A 82 -10.49 -15.72 5.92
CA ASP A 82 -11.04 -16.23 4.67
C ASP A 82 -10.05 -16.08 3.51
N ILE A 83 -9.45 -14.89 3.37
CA ILE A 83 -8.43 -14.61 2.34
C ILE A 83 -7.24 -15.56 2.50
N ALA A 84 -6.70 -15.67 3.70
CA ALA A 84 -5.53 -16.50 3.98
C ALA A 84 -5.81 -18.00 3.76
N HIS A 85 -6.99 -18.46 4.17
CA HIS A 85 -7.43 -19.85 3.99
C HIS A 85 -7.56 -20.20 2.50
N GLU A 86 -8.20 -19.35 1.70
CA GLU A 86 -8.32 -19.55 0.25
C GLU A 86 -6.95 -19.55 -0.45
N LEU A 87 -6.03 -18.68 -0.02
CA LEU A 87 -4.65 -18.61 -0.55
C LEU A 87 -3.74 -19.71 0.00
N ARG A 88 -4.20 -20.49 0.99
CA ARG A 88 -3.42 -21.54 1.69
C ARG A 88 -2.14 -20.98 2.33
N ILE A 89 -2.25 -19.81 2.96
CA ILE A 89 -1.16 -19.15 3.66
C ILE A 89 -0.68 -20.01 4.83
N ARG A 90 0.63 -19.96 5.12
CA ARG A 90 1.26 -20.70 6.22
C ARG A 90 1.32 -19.92 7.52
N THR A 91 1.30 -18.58 7.42
CA THR A 91 1.37 -17.68 8.58
C THR A 91 0.21 -17.95 9.54
N ASP A 92 0.54 -18.08 10.83
CA ASP A 92 -0.46 -18.25 11.89
C ASP A 92 -1.14 -16.90 12.20
N LEU A 93 -2.22 -16.63 11.48
CA LEU A 93 -3.04 -15.43 11.72
C LEU A 93 -3.65 -15.39 13.12
N SER A 94 -3.82 -16.54 13.78
CA SER A 94 -4.35 -16.56 15.15
C SER A 94 -3.36 -15.95 16.14
N ALA A 95 -2.05 -16.13 15.91
CA ALA A 95 -1.01 -15.48 16.70
C ALA A 95 -1.02 -13.95 16.50
N GLU A 96 -1.15 -13.50 15.25
CA GLU A 96 -1.27 -12.07 14.94
C GLU A 96 -2.55 -11.45 15.52
N TYR A 97 -3.67 -12.13 15.39
CA TYR A 97 -4.93 -11.72 16.00
C TYR A 97 -4.79 -11.55 17.53
N LYS A 98 -4.17 -12.52 18.21
CA LYS A 98 -3.92 -12.43 19.64
C LYS A 98 -3.06 -11.21 19.99
N LYS A 99 -1.99 -10.95 19.26
CA LYS A 99 -1.14 -9.76 19.47
C LYS A 99 -1.93 -8.47 19.34
N ILE A 100 -2.79 -8.35 18.32
CA ILE A 100 -3.63 -7.17 18.11
C ILE A 100 -4.64 -7.04 19.26
N LYS A 101 -5.34 -8.11 19.63
CA LYS A 101 -6.30 -8.12 20.77
C LYS A 101 -5.62 -7.77 22.10
N ASP A 102 -4.40 -8.25 22.34
CA ASP A 102 -3.65 -7.92 23.55
C ASP A 102 -3.20 -6.44 23.54
N ALA A 103 -2.83 -5.89 22.39
CA ALA A 103 -2.54 -4.46 22.25
C ALA A 103 -3.79 -3.57 22.50
N MET A 104 -4.98 -4.04 22.13
CA MET A 104 -6.24 -3.32 22.37
C MET A 104 -6.66 -3.28 23.86
N ARG A 105 -6.07 -4.10 24.71
CA ARG A 105 -6.35 -4.08 26.17
C ARG A 105 -5.72 -2.89 26.90
N VAL A 106 -4.76 -2.24 26.28
CA VAL A 106 -4.17 -0.98 26.75
C VAL A 106 -4.63 0.12 25.79
N PRO A 107 -4.63 1.41 26.20
CA PRO A 107 -4.94 2.49 25.28
C PRO A 107 -4.00 2.46 24.08
N CYS A 108 -4.39 1.75 23.02
CA CYS A 108 -3.72 1.81 21.73
C CYS A 108 -4.36 2.95 20.92
N GLY A 109 -3.57 3.68 20.18
CA GLY A 109 -4.08 4.76 19.34
C GLY A 109 -5.03 4.24 18.26
N ARG A 110 -5.97 5.08 17.82
CA ARG A 110 -6.86 4.81 16.70
C ARG A 110 -6.08 4.43 15.44
N ASP A 111 -4.95 5.09 15.21
CA ASP A 111 -4.07 4.87 14.07
C ASP A 111 -3.41 3.48 14.11
N PHE A 112 -3.09 2.98 15.30
CA PHE A 112 -2.60 1.61 15.44
C PHE A 112 -3.64 0.61 14.90
N ILE A 113 -4.91 0.75 15.29
CA ILE A 113 -5.96 -0.15 14.80
C ILE A 113 -6.19 0.03 13.30
N ALA A 114 -6.27 1.28 12.81
CA ALA A 114 -6.45 1.57 11.40
C ALA A 114 -5.36 0.95 10.52
N SER A 115 -4.11 0.98 10.99
CA SER A 115 -2.96 0.43 10.26
C SER A 115 -2.97 -1.10 10.12
N ARG A 116 -3.75 -1.80 10.94
CA ARG A 116 -3.77 -3.29 10.93
C ARG A 116 -4.35 -3.86 9.64
N GLY A 117 -5.10 -3.08 8.88
CA GLY A 117 -5.59 -3.47 7.56
C GLY A 117 -4.45 -3.72 6.57
N GLU A 118 -3.59 -2.76 6.42
CA GLU A 118 -2.41 -2.84 5.57
C GLU A 118 -1.38 -3.82 6.12
N TYR A 119 -1.16 -3.83 7.44
CA TYR A 119 -0.24 -4.75 8.10
C TYR A 119 -0.59 -6.20 7.81
N LEU A 120 -1.84 -6.62 8.05
CA LEU A 120 -2.29 -8.00 7.82
C LEU A 120 -2.30 -8.34 6.33
N CYS A 121 -2.72 -7.41 5.47
CA CYS A 121 -2.68 -7.61 4.02
C CYS A 121 -1.25 -7.83 3.51
N ALA A 122 -0.32 -7.02 3.97
CA ALA A 122 1.09 -7.14 3.59
C ALA A 122 1.73 -8.44 4.11
N GLY A 123 1.39 -8.85 5.33
CA GLY A 123 1.84 -10.14 5.86
C GLY A 123 1.36 -11.33 5.03
N ILE A 124 0.07 -11.34 4.65
CA ILE A 124 -0.51 -12.36 3.77
C ILE A 124 0.16 -12.33 2.39
N PHE A 125 0.32 -11.14 1.79
CA PHE A 125 0.93 -11.01 0.48
C PHE A 125 2.40 -11.45 0.48
N ALA A 126 3.15 -11.10 1.53
CA ALA A 126 4.55 -11.47 1.72
C ALA A 126 4.72 -13.01 1.81
N ASP A 127 3.90 -13.66 2.64
CA ASP A 127 3.92 -15.14 2.76
C ASP A 127 3.52 -15.81 1.45
N TYR A 128 2.49 -15.30 0.76
CA TYR A 128 2.05 -15.85 -0.52
C TYR A 128 3.10 -15.76 -1.63
N MET A 129 3.90 -14.67 -1.62
CA MET A 129 4.99 -14.45 -2.58
C MET A 129 6.33 -15.05 -2.14
N ASP A 130 6.45 -15.55 -0.91
CA ASP A 130 7.72 -15.92 -0.28
C ASP A 130 8.73 -14.74 -0.27
N PHE A 131 8.21 -13.52 -0.03
CA PHE A 131 8.99 -12.30 0.07
C PHE A 131 9.16 -11.86 1.53
N PRO A 132 10.28 -11.23 1.91
CA PRO A 132 10.42 -10.60 3.22
C PRO A 132 9.32 -9.56 3.46
N PHE A 133 8.71 -9.61 4.64
CA PHE A 133 7.84 -8.58 5.18
C PHE A 133 8.67 -7.54 5.93
N ILE A 134 8.49 -6.25 5.61
CA ILE A 134 9.12 -5.12 6.30
C ILE A 134 8.00 -4.25 6.87
N ASP A 135 7.89 -4.18 8.21
CA ASP A 135 6.88 -3.34 8.85
C ASP A 135 7.14 -1.85 8.54
N ALA A 136 6.13 -1.13 8.11
CA ALA A 136 6.23 0.31 7.86
C ALA A 136 6.63 1.10 9.12
N ALA A 137 6.23 0.65 10.31
CA ALA A 137 6.63 1.27 11.56
C ALA A 137 8.14 1.21 11.84
N ASP A 138 8.88 0.29 11.21
CA ASP A 138 10.33 0.17 11.37
C ASP A 138 11.13 1.08 10.41
N VAL A 139 10.47 1.60 9.37
CA VAL A 139 11.15 2.25 8.24
C VAL A 139 10.54 3.59 7.81
N ILE A 140 9.32 3.91 8.21
CA ILE A 140 8.63 5.17 7.90
C ILE A 140 8.44 5.97 9.17
N PHE A 141 8.85 7.25 9.13
CA PHE A 141 8.86 8.12 10.30
C PHE A 141 8.10 9.42 10.05
N PHE A 142 7.41 9.87 11.10
CA PHE A 142 6.78 11.19 11.15
C PHE A 142 7.53 12.09 12.11
N ASP A 143 7.54 13.40 11.81
CA ASP A 143 8.06 14.45 12.70
C ASP A 143 7.04 14.85 13.78
N ASP A 144 7.40 15.81 14.64
CA ASP A 144 6.56 16.29 15.74
C ASP A 144 5.29 17.01 15.25
N ASP A 145 5.27 17.49 14.00
CA ASP A 145 4.13 18.16 13.37
C ASP A 145 3.23 17.15 12.63
N GLY A 146 3.59 15.86 12.62
CA GLY A 146 2.85 14.78 11.93
C GLY A 146 3.12 14.71 10.42
N ASN A 147 4.14 15.42 9.93
CA ASN A 147 4.56 15.29 8.55
C ASN A 147 5.57 14.15 8.39
N THR A 148 5.71 13.65 7.18
CA THR A 148 6.71 12.63 6.88
C THR A 148 8.14 13.17 7.07
N ASP A 149 8.92 12.53 7.93
CA ASP A 149 10.37 12.76 7.99
C ASP A 149 11.04 12.05 6.80
N TYR A 150 11.07 12.73 5.65
CA TYR A 150 11.62 12.19 4.41
C TYR A 150 13.09 11.79 4.53
N ILE A 151 13.89 12.54 5.27
CA ILE A 151 15.34 12.29 5.40
C ILE A 151 15.58 10.99 6.17
N ARG A 152 14.95 10.86 7.32
CA ARG A 152 15.07 9.69 8.18
C ARG A 152 14.47 8.45 7.51
N THR A 153 13.29 8.59 6.91
CA THR A 153 12.59 7.52 6.19
C THR A 153 13.41 7.02 5.01
N ARG A 154 13.88 7.92 4.14
CA ARG A 154 14.67 7.53 2.96
C ARG A 154 15.96 6.81 3.35
N ARG A 155 16.68 7.31 4.36
CA ARG A 155 17.88 6.64 4.85
C ARG A 155 17.58 5.24 5.37
N ARG A 156 16.55 5.11 6.23
CA ARG A 156 16.23 3.83 6.86
C ARG A 156 15.69 2.81 5.87
N LEU A 157 14.79 3.21 4.97
CA LEU A 157 14.32 2.36 3.87
C LEU A 157 15.48 1.90 2.99
N GLY A 158 16.36 2.80 2.55
CA GLY A 158 17.54 2.46 1.74
C GLY A 158 18.41 1.40 2.43
N GLU A 159 18.78 1.62 3.71
CA GLU A 159 19.58 0.68 4.51
C GLU A 159 18.97 -0.73 4.62
N VAL A 160 17.63 -0.82 4.64
CA VAL A 160 16.91 -2.10 4.77
C VAL A 160 16.75 -2.77 3.42
N LEU A 161 16.36 -1.99 2.39
CA LEU A 161 16.09 -2.51 1.05
C LEU A 161 17.37 -2.97 0.33
N GLU A 162 18.52 -2.36 0.62
CA GLU A 162 19.82 -2.83 0.12
C GLU A 162 20.19 -4.26 0.58
N LYS A 163 19.62 -4.73 1.68
CA LYS A 163 19.92 -6.04 2.27
C LYS A 163 19.03 -7.17 1.75
N VAL A 164 17.99 -6.82 1.01
CA VAL A 164 17.00 -7.78 0.53
C VAL A 164 16.80 -7.61 -0.97
N GLN A 165 16.57 -8.72 -1.65
CA GLN A 165 16.35 -8.70 -3.09
C GLN A 165 14.92 -8.27 -3.43
N ASN A 166 13.96 -8.70 -2.62
CA ASN A 166 12.55 -8.39 -2.74
C ASN A 166 11.99 -8.03 -1.36
N ALA A 167 10.89 -7.28 -1.31
CA ALA A 167 10.18 -7.03 -0.05
C ALA A 167 8.73 -6.64 -0.29
N VAL A 168 7.88 -6.91 0.71
CA VAL A 168 6.53 -6.36 0.83
C VAL A 168 6.48 -5.40 2.01
N ILE A 169 5.99 -4.19 1.78
CA ILE A 169 5.88 -3.11 2.76
C ILE A 169 4.41 -2.70 2.85
N PRO A 170 3.78 -2.74 4.04
CA PRO A 170 2.44 -2.22 4.20
C PRO A 170 2.42 -0.71 3.95
N GLY A 171 1.39 -0.22 3.26
CA GLY A 171 1.16 1.19 3.06
C GLY A 171 0.52 1.89 4.25
N PHE A 172 0.27 3.22 4.14
CA PHE A 172 -0.65 3.99 4.98
C PHE A 172 -0.11 4.44 6.34
N TYR A 173 0.90 3.87 6.94
CA TYR A 173 1.34 4.21 8.29
C TYR A 173 2.86 4.23 8.46
N GLY A 174 3.29 4.74 9.59
CA GLY A 174 4.66 4.75 10.09
C GLY A 174 4.68 4.98 11.59
N VAL A 175 5.79 5.43 12.14
CA VAL A 175 5.96 5.72 13.57
C VAL A 175 6.31 7.18 13.79
N GLY A 176 5.68 7.80 14.78
CA GLY A 176 5.97 9.16 15.22
C GLY A 176 7.16 9.25 16.17
N THR A 177 7.52 10.47 16.55
CA THR A 177 8.58 10.74 17.52
C THR A 177 8.22 10.26 18.93
N ASP A 178 6.92 10.12 19.22
CA ASP A 178 6.36 9.56 20.45
C ASP A 178 6.48 8.02 20.53
N GLY A 179 6.94 7.37 19.44
CA GLY A 179 7.02 5.92 19.32
C GLY A 179 5.69 5.23 19.02
N ALA A 180 4.60 5.98 18.84
CA ALA A 180 3.29 5.45 18.47
C ALA A 180 3.16 5.31 16.95
N VAL A 181 2.28 4.40 16.53
CA VAL A 181 1.89 4.30 15.12
C VAL A 181 1.00 5.48 14.75
N HIS A 182 1.34 6.15 13.67
CA HIS A 182 0.56 7.21 13.04
C HIS A 182 0.21 6.83 11.60
N THR A 183 -0.93 7.31 11.11
CA THR A 183 -1.39 7.08 9.74
C THR A 183 -1.29 8.34 8.91
N PHE A 184 -1.05 8.18 7.61
CA PHE A 184 -1.19 9.29 6.68
C PHE A 184 -2.65 9.74 6.59
N SER A 185 -2.88 11.04 6.42
CA SER A 185 -4.23 11.60 6.35
C SER A 185 -5.01 11.15 5.12
N ARG A 186 -4.36 11.06 3.97
CA ARG A 186 -4.91 10.60 2.67
C ARG A 186 -3.81 10.03 1.79
N GLY A 187 -4.19 9.14 0.86
CA GLY A 187 -3.25 8.60 -0.14
C GLY A 187 -2.05 7.84 0.45
N GLY A 188 -2.12 7.42 1.71
CA GLY A 188 -0.96 6.93 2.45
C GLY A 188 -0.24 5.76 1.80
N SER A 189 -0.98 4.84 1.13
CA SER A 189 -0.34 3.74 0.42
C SER A 189 0.37 4.20 -0.87
N ASP A 190 -0.12 5.27 -1.53
CA ASP A 190 0.53 5.88 -2.68
C ASP A 190 1.82 6.58 -2.24
N ILE A 191 1.76 7.33 -1.13
CA ILE A 191 2.92 7.99 -0.52
C ILE A 191 3.96 6.96 -0.09
N THR A 192 3.53 5.87 0.58
CA THR A 192 4.43 4.79 0.97
C THR A 192 5.12 4.16 -0.25
N GLY A 193 4.37 3.84 -1.31
CA GLY A 193 4.94 3.29 -2.54
C GLY A 193 5.96 4.22 -3.18
N ALA A 194 5.68 5.53 -3.21
CA ALA A 194 6.62 6.54 -3.71
C ALA A 194 7.89 6.66 -2.83
N LEU A 195 7.74 6.60 -1.50
CA LEU A 195 8.87 6.57 -0.55
C LEU A 195 9.75 5.33 -0.78
N VAL A 196 9.14 4.16 -0.96
CA VAL A 196 9.85 2.91 -1.26
C VAL A 196 10.58 3.03 -2.60
N ALA A 197 9.92 3.53 -3.65
CA ALA A 197 10.52 3.71 -4.96
C ALA A 197 11.73 4.66 -4.92
N ALA A 198 11.59 5.82 -4.27
CA ALA A 198 12.67 6.78 -4.13
C ALA A 198 13.83 6.27 -3.27
N SER A 199 13.55 5.49 -2.22
CA SER A 199 14.58 4.99 -1.29
C SER A 199 15.33 3.78 -1.83
N SER A 200 14.69 2.98 -2.68
CA SER A 200 15.30 1.84 -3.36
C SER A 200 16.01 2.23 -4.66
N GLU A 201 15.90 3.50 -5.06
CA GLU A 201 16.34 3.98 -6.38
C GLU A 201 15.71 3.13 -7.50
N SER A 202 14.39 2.90 -7.41
CA SER A 202 13.66 2.19 -8.45
C SER A 202 13.56 3.05 -9.72
N ASP A 203 13.79 2.41 -10.86
CA ASP A 203 13.69 3.04 -12.18
C ASP A 203 12.24 3.37 -12.54
N ILE A 204 11.30 2.56 -12.04
CA ILE A 204 9.86 2.71 -12.28
C ILE A 204 9.08 2.55 -10.98
N TYR A 205 8.10 3.41 -10.77
CA TYR A 205 7.03 3.25 -9.80
C TYR A 205 5.72 2.93 -10.51
N GLU A 206 5.16 1.74 -10.26
CA GLU A 206 3.88 1.31 -10.81
C GLU A 206 2.78 1.47 -9.77
N ASN A 207 1.68 2.14 -10.13
CA ASN A 207 0.49 2.22 -9.29
C ASN A 207 -0.65 1.41 -9.94
N TRP A 208 -0.88 0.21 -9.42
CA TRP A 208 -1.94 -0.71 -9.85
C TRP A 208 -3.25 -0.38 -9.13
N THR A 209 -4.26 0.00 -9.89
CA THR A 209 -5.57 0.44 -9.41
C THR A 209 -6.69 -0.12 -10.30
N ASP A 210 -7.95 0.23 -10.03
CA ASP A 210 -9.14 -0.22 -10.74
C ASP A 210 -9.52 0.64 -11.96
N VAL A 211 -8.63 1.55 -12.38
CA VAL A 211 -8.78 2.36 -13.59
C VAL A 211 -7.63 2.08 -14.56
N ASP A 212 -7.92 2.15 -15.86
CA ASP A 212 -6.97 1.79 -16.92
C ASP A 212 -5.87 2.85 -17.15
N GLY A 213 -5.96 4.00 -16.50
CA GLY A 213 -4.96 5.08 -16.61
C GLY A 213 -5.55 6.47 -16.40
N VAL A 214 -4.75 7.48 -16.72
CA VAL A 214 -5.13 8.90 -16.60
C VAL A 214 -5.97 9.30 -17.80
N LEU A 215 -7.13 9.89 -17.54
CA LEU A 215 -8.01 10.44 -18.56
C LEU A 215 -7.81 11.95 -18.71
N SER A 216 -8.01 12.47 -19.91
CA SER A 216 -7.91 13.91 -20.23
C SER A 216 -9.00 14.78 -19.58
N ALA A 217 -10.07 14.15 -19.07
CA ALA A 217 -11.16 14.79 -18.35
C ALA A 217 -11.95 13.78 -17.51
N ASP A 218 -12.77 14.26 -16.57
CA ASP A 218 -13.67 13.43 -15.79
C ASP A 218 -14.73 12.77 -16.71
N PRO A 219 -14.80 11.43 -16.78
CA PRO A 219 -15.77 10.71 -17.61
C PRO A 219 -17.24 10.94 -17.19
N LYS A 220 -17.49 11.51 -16.01
CA LYS A 220 -18.82 11.93 -15.56
C LYS A 220 -19.25 13.25 -16.18
N THR A 221 -18.29 14.05 -16.67
CA THR A 221 -18.51 15.39 -17.19
C THR A 221 -18.36 15.45 -18.71
N ILE A 222 -17.48 14.63 -19.26
CA ILE A 222 -17.19 14.61 -20.72
C ILE A 222 -17.31 13.20 -21.24
N ASP A 223 -18.11 13.01 -22.29
CA ASP A 223 -18.25 11.73 -22.96
C ASP A 223 -16.97 11.34 -23.69
N ASN A 224 -16.51 10.09 -23.47
CA ASN A 224 -15.33 9.50 -24.12
C ASN A 224 -14.04 10.33 -23.98
N PRO A 225 -13.59 10.67 -22.76
CA PRO A 225 -12.32 11.36 -22.58
C PRO A 225 -11.17 10.47 -23.08
N ALA A 226 -10.15 11.09 -23.68
CA ALA A 226 -8.99 10.36 -24.17
C ALA A 226 -8.12 9.87 -23.03
N PHE A 227 -7.48 8.71 -23.20
CA PHE A 227 -6.40 8.27 -22.33
C PHE A 227 -5.14 9.10 -22.58
N LEU A 228 -4.44 9.45 -21.51
CA LEU A 228 -3.15 10.12 -21.56
C LEU A 228 -2.05 9.05 -21.39
N ASP A 229 -1.41 8.66 -22.49
CA ASP A 229 -0.35 7.65 -22.48
C ASP A 229 0.91 8.11 -21.75
N ILE A 230 1.21 9.41 -21.83
CA ILE A 230 2.36 10.06 -21.20
C ILE A 230 1.89 11.39 -20.63
N ILE A 231 2.26 11.66 -19.40
CA ILE A 231 2.00 12.89 -18.70
C ILE A 231 3.23 13.26 -17.86
N THR A 232 3.61 14.52 -17.86
CA THR A 232 4.70 15.02 -17.01
C THR A 232 4.21 15.19 -15.56
N TYR A 233 5.16 15.17 -14.60
CA TYR A 233 4.83 15.47 -13.21
C TYR A 233 4.16 16.84 -13.02
N SER A 234 4.56 17.84 -13.79
CA SER A 234 3.94 19.17 -13.76
C SER A 234 2.48 19.12 -14.21
N GLU A 235 2.18 18.42 -15.30
CA GLU A 235 0.80 18.23 -15.78
C GLU A 235 -0.04 17.42 -14.80
N LEU A 236 0.52 16.35 -14.21
CA LEU A 236 -0.15 15.55 -13.21
C LEU A 236 -0.50 16.39 -11.96
N LYS A 237 0.42 17.24 -11.51
CA LYS A 237 0.18 18.18 -10.41
C LYS A 237 -0.94 19.17 -10.73
N TYR A 238 -0.97 19.71 -11.95
CA TYR A 238 -2.08 20.56 -12.39
C TYR A 238 -3.41 19.82 -12.41
N LEU A 239 -3.45 18.61 -12.99
CA LEU A 239 -4.66 17.79 -13.01
C LEU A 239 -5.17 17.48 -11.60
N SER A 240 -4.29 17.11 -10.68
CA SER A 240 -4.65 16.86 -9.28
C SER A 240 -5.21 18.10 -8.60
N ALA A 241 -4.63 19.28 -8.83
CA ALA A 241 -5.12 20.55 -8.31
C ALA A 241 -6.52 20.92 -8.84
N PHE A 242 -6.88 20.45 -10.04
CA PHE A 242 -8.21 20.62 -10.64
C PHE A 242 -9.17 19.47 -10.36
N GLY A 243 -8.82 18.56 -9.42
CA GLY A 243 -9.72 17.52 -8.93
C GLY A 243 -9.63 16.17 -9.65
N ALA A 244 -8.64 15.98 -10.52
CA ALA A 244 -8.38 14.64 -11.08
C ALA A 244 -7.86 13.70 -9.99
N SER A 245 -8.60 12.64 -9.70
CA SER A 245 -8.31 11.71 -8.58
C SER A 245 -7.48 10.51 -9.05
N VAL A 246 -6.33 10.75 -9.70
CA VAL A 246 -5.49 9.67 -10.25
C VAL A 246 -4.39 9.24 -9.29
N LEU A 247 -3.72 10.21 -8.67
CA LEU A 247 -2.66 10.01 -7.68
C LEU A 247 -2.74 11.14 -6.65
N HIS A 248 -2.50 10.83 -5.38
CA HIS A 248 -2.43 11.88 -4.37
C HIS A 248 -1.21 12.79 -4.63
N GLU A 249 -1.38 14.11 -4.55
CA GLU A 249 -0.29 15.05 -4.85
C GLU A 249 0.96 14.84 -3.98
N ASP A 250 0.77 14.46 -2.70
CA ASP A 250 1.87 14.16 -1.78
C ASP A 250 2.68 12.92 -2.19
N ALA A 251 2.11 12.02 -3.01
CA ALA A 251 2.85 10.89 -3.54
C ALA A 251 3.87 11.29 -4.63
N LEU A 252 3.76 12.50 -5.16
CA LEU A 252 4.72 13.04 -6.13
C LEU A 252 5.98 13.63 -5.46
N LEU A 253 5.90 14.02 -4.18
CA LEU A 253 7.01 14.67 -3.48
C LEU A 253 8.24 13.75 -3.32
N PRO A 254 8.11 12.45 -2.97
CA PRO A 254 9.28 11.57 -2.82
C PRO A 254 9.99 11.25 -4.13
N VAL A 255 9.29 11.25 -5.24
CA VAL A 255 9.76 10.82 -6.57
C VAL A 255 10.00 11.97 -7.53
#